data_31630243a639825e7515ef399a51013c
#
_entry.id   31630243a639825e7515ef399a51013c
#
_cell.length_a   1.000
_cell.length_b   1.000
_cell.length_c   1.000
_cell.angle_alpha   90.00
_cell.angle_beta   90.00
_cell.angle_gamma   90.00
#
_symmetry.space_group_name_H-M   'P 1'
#
loop_
_entity.id
_entity.type
_entity.pdbx_description
1 polymer ?
#
loop_
_entity_poly.entity_id
_entity_poly.type
_entity_poly.pdbx_seq_one_letter_code
_entity_poly.pdbx_strand_id
1 'polypeptide(L)'
;MADGALRGYGVLVTGGGTGIGRACAEALAVDGAVVTICGRTESSLTDAVDAIRPGYGGSVHHVVADVTSEDDVRAAVAATVANAGSLRGVVANAGGGGGLGPYNVQDLGQFEAVLRLNVVGTMLCVKHSVPEMVASGGGSFVGMSSIAGHQNHPHFGAYTVAKAGIEAMMRNAADEFGRSNVRFNAIRPGFIATEMMDFVPRDGEVFASYLRNTPLAPASDTGVGEPSDVGALARFLIGPESRWITGTAINVDGGQALRAGPNFSSFIAPGLGDDVMAGNRPADD
;
A
#
# COMPACT_ATOMS: atom_id res chain seq x y z
N MET A 1 3.78 10.32 -22.11
CA MET A 1 2.48 10.18 -21.42
C MET A 1 1.64 11.38 -21.82
N ALA A 2 0.32 11.22 -21.96
CA ALA A 2 -0.54 12.36 -22.26
C ALA A 2 -0.60 13.25 -21.02
N ASP A 3 -0.05 14.43 -21.09
CA ASP A 3 0.00 15.38 -19.97
C ASP A 3 -1.42 15.75 -19.55
N GLY A 4 -1.73 15.58 -18.26
CA GLY A 4 -3.06 15.85 -17.71
C GLY A 4 -4.13 14.78 -18.02
N ALA A 5 -3.72 13.52 -18.24
CA ALA A 5 -4.64 12.40 -18.52
C ALA A 5 -5.65 12.13 -17.40
N LEU A 6 -5.35 12.57 -16.17
CA LEU A 6 -6.22 12.42 -15.00
C LEU A 6 -7.03 13.68 -14.68
N ARG A 7 -7.06 14.67 -15.56
CA ARG A 7 -7.84 15.89 -15.35
C ARG A 7 -9.32 15.55 -15.10
N GLY A 8 -9.86 16.05 -13.98
CA GLY A 8 -11.23 15.79 -13.56
C GLY A 8 -11.46 14.44 -12.87
N TYR A 9 -10.43 13.64 -12.63
CA TYR A 9 -10.54 12.44 -11.83
C TYR A 9 -10.53 12.79 -10.35
N GLY A 10 -11.57 12.42 -9.60
CA GLY A 10 -11.53 12.36 -8.14
C GLY A 10 -10.82 11.09 -7.71
N VAL A 11 -9.78 11.20 -6.89
CA VAL A 11 -8.99 10.06 -6.43
C VAL A 11 -8.81 10.12 -4.91
N LEU A 12 -9.14 9.02 -4.22
CA LEU A 12 -8.88 8.85 -2.80
C LEU A 12 -7.56 8.07 -2.60
N VAL A 13 -6.67 8.59 -1.75
CA VAL A 13 -5.43 7.88 -1.34
C VAL A 13 -5.41 7.73 0.17
N THR A 14 -5.52 6.50 0.68
CA THR A 14 -5.43 6.25 2.12
C THR A 14 -3.97 6.11 2.58
N GLY A 15 -3.66 6.60 3.80
CA GLY A 15 -2.27 6.68 4.24
C GLY A 15 -1.44 7.67 3.40
N GLY A 16 -2.09 8.74 2.89
CA GLY A 16 -1.49 9.68 1.93
C GLY A 16 -0.56 10.72 2.53
N GLY A 17 -0.39 10.76 3.85
CA GLY A 17 0.44 11.77 4.51
C GLY A 17 1.95 11.54 4.41
N THR A 18 2.40 10.29 4.19
CA THR A 18 3.82 9.92 4.20
C THR A 18 4.14 8.83 3.18
N GLY A 19 5.42 8.60 2.93
CA GLY A 19 5.97 7.47 2.20
C GLY A 19 5.30 7.19 0.84
N ILE A 20 4.93 5.95 0.60
CA ILE A 20 4.33 5.49 -0.67
C ILE A 20 3.01 6.22 -0.95
N GLY A 21 2.15 6.39 0.09
CA GLY A 21 0.85 7.04 -0.11
C GLY A 21 0.98 8.48 -0.57
N ARG A 22 1.91 9.25 0.02
CA ARG A 22 2.21 10.61 -0.42
C ARG A 22 2.75 10.66 -1.85
N ALA A 23 3.66 9.76 -2.20
CA ALA A 23 4.19 9.69 -3.56
C ALA A 23 3.12 9.31 -4.60
N CYS A 24 2.17 8.42 -4.24
CA CYS A 24 1.01 8.15 -5.08
C CYS A 24 0.14 9.40 -5.27
N ALA A 25 -0.14 10.12 -4.19
CA ALA A 25 -0.93 11.35 -4.25
C ALA A 25 -0.26 12.41 -5.13
N GLU A 26 1.05 12.59 -5.00
CA GLU A 26 1.83 13.51 -5.83
C GLU A 26 1.78 13.13 -7.31
N ALA A 27 2.06 11.88 -7.66
CA ALA A 27 2.04 11.41 -9.04
C ALA A 27 0.66 11.62 -9.71
N LEU A 28 -0.43 11.41 -8.97
CA LEU A 28 -1.80 11.61 -9.43
C LEU A 28 -2.13 13.10 -9.59
N ALA A 29 -1.77 13.93 -8.61
CA ALA A 29 -2.05 15.36 -8.64
C ALA A 29 -1.24 16.09 -9.72
N VAL A 30 0.01 15.71 -9.94
CA VAL A 30 0.86 16.24 -11.03
C VAL A 30 0.21 15.98 -12.39
N ASP A 31 -0.48 14.85 -12.57
CA ASP A 31 -1.17 14.51 -13.83
C ASP A 31 -2.62 15.02 -13.90
N GLY A 32 -3.02 15.88 -12.98
CA GLY A 32 -4.27 16.66 -13.04
C GLY A 32 -5.44 16.09 -12.25
N ALA A 33 -5.25 15.04 -11.43
CA ALA A 33 -6.31 14.54 -10.57
C ALA A 33 -6.62 15.51 -9.41
N VAL A 34 -7.87 15.52 -8.97
CA VAL A 34 -8.28 16.08 -7.68
C VAL A 34 -8.14 14.98 -6.65
N VAL A 35 -7.09 15.06 -5.85
CA VAL A 35 -6.72 14.00 -4.90
C VAL A 35 -7.20 14.36 -3.50
N THR A 36 -7.89 13.44 -2.84
CA THR A 36 -8.14 13.52 -1.39
C THR A 36 -7.26 12.48 -0.71
N ILE A 37 -6.36 12.92 0.17
CA ILE A 37 -5.56 12.03 1.01
C ILE A 37 -6.23 11.86 2.37
N CYS A 38 -6.12 10.67 2.98
CA CYS A 38 -6.56 10.48 4.34
C CYS A 38 -5.57 9.69 5.20
N GLY A 39 -5.67 9.87 6.50
CA GLY A 39 -4.83 9.23 7.51
C GLY A 39 -5.19 9.74 8.90
N ARG A 40 -4.55 9.20 9.93
CA ARG A 40 -4.89 9.50 11.34
C ARG A 40 -4.22 10.76 11.88
N THR A 41 -3.10 11.19 11.30
CA THR A 41 -2.26 12.28 11.80
C THR A 41 -2.45 13.52 10.93
N GLU A 42 -3.18 14.51 11.45
CA GLU A 42 -3.53 15.72 10.71
C GLU A 42 -2.31 16.50 10.25
N SER A 43 -1.27 16.64 11.09
CA SER A 43 -0.04 17.35 10.72
C SER A 43 0.64 16.73 9.50
N SER A 44 0.80 15.40 9.47
CA SER A 44 1.40 14.73 8.30
C SER A 44 0.57 14.90 7.02
N LEU A 45 -0.75 14.98 7.14
CA LEU A 45 -1.62 15.23 6.00
C LEU A 45 -1.49 16.68 5.51
N THR A 46 -1.44 17.64 6.41
CA THR A 46 -1.25 19.06 6.08
C THR A 46 0.10 19.27 5.41
N ASP A 47 1.19 18.71 5.99
CA ASP A 47 2.53 18.80 5.41
C ASP A 47 2.59 18.18 4.01
N ALA A 48 1.86 17.09 3.77
CA ALA A 48 1.78 16.47 2.45
C ALA A 48 1.03 17.37 1.44
N VAL A 49 -0.10 17.97 1.83
CA VAL A 49 -0.85 18.90 0.97
C VAL A 49 0.01 20.10 0.60
N ASP A 50 0.72 20.69 1.57
CA ASP A 50 1.57 21.88 1.35
C ASP A 50 2.77 21.59 0.45
N ALA A 51 3.29 20.36 0.51
CA ALA A 51 4.48 19.96 -0.25
C ALA A 51 4.16 19.49 -1.67
N ILE A 52 2.98 18.90 -1.91
CA ILE A 52 2.61 18.43 -3.24
C ILE A 52 2.28 19.63 -4.15
N ARG A 53 2.90 19.65 -5.34
CA ARG A 53 2.65 20.67 -6.37
C ARG A 53 1.74 20.09 -7.44
N PRO A 54 0.44 20.40 -7.44
CA PRO A 54 -0.47 19.91 -8.46
C PRO A 54 -0.11 20.46 -9.85
N GLY A 55 -0.37 19.65 -10.89
CA GLY A 55 -0.24 20.06 -12.28
C GLY A 55 -1.57 19.93 -13.03
N TYR A 56 -1.65 20.51 -14.22
CA TYR A 56 -2.77 20.36 -15.15
C TYR A 56 -4.18 20.62 -14.57
N GLY A 57 -4.28 21.49 -13.56
CA GLY A 57 -5.53 21.79 -12.87
C GLY A 57 -5.91 20.80 -11.78
N GLY A 58 -4.97 19.95 -11.36
CA GLY A 58 -5.13 19.09 -10.19
C GLY A 58 -5.15 19.88 -8.88
N SER A 59 -5.57 19.23 -7.82
CA SER A 59 -5.53 19.75 -6.45
C SER A 59 -5.36 18.63 -5.44
N VAL A 60 -4.92 18.96 -4.23
CA VAL A 60 -4.81 18.00 -3.13
C VAL A 60 -5.56 18.53 -1.91
N HIS A 61 -6.39 17.69 -1.36
CA HIS A 61 -7.19 17.92 -0.15
C HIS A 61 -6.91 16.83 0.87
N HIS A 62 -7.19 17.06 2.14
CA HIS A 62 -7.05 16.01 3.14
C HIS A 62 -8.30 15.88 4.02
N VAL A 63 -8.43 14.70 4.64
CA VAL A 63 -9.40 14.42 5.68
C VAL A 63 -8.78 13.49 6.72
N VAL A 64 -8.97 13.78 8.00
CA VAL A 64 -8.52 12.86 9.06
C VAL A 64 -9.47 11.67 9.11
N ALA A 65 -8.93 10.47 8.95
CA ALA A 65 -9.72 9.24 8.95
C ALA A 65 -8.86 8.04 9.36
N ASP A 66 -9.45 7.14 10.13
CA ASP A 66 -8.93 5.80 10.41
C ASP A 66 -9.63 4.78 9.50
N VAL A 67 -8.88 4.10 8.63
CA VAL A 67 -9.45 3.11 7.71
C VAL A 67 -10.07 1.90 8.42
N THR A 68 -9.84 1.72 9.72
CA THR A 68 -10.49 0.68 10.54
C THR A 68 -11.87 1.10 11.05
N SER A 69 -12.24 2.38 10.89
CA SER A 69 -13.56 2.95 11.17
C SER A 69 -14.37 3.06 9.88
N GLU A 70 -15.50 2.37 9.83
CA GLU A 70 -16.36 2.40 8.64
C GLU A 70 -16.92 3.80 8.36
N ASP A 71 -17.26 4.55 9.41
CA ASP A 71 -17.79 5.91 9.29
C ASP A 71 -16.74 6.88 8.73
N ASP A 72 -15.47 6.73 9.15
CA ASP A 72 -14.38 7.56 8.65
C ASP A 72 -14.12 7.26 7.17
N VAL A 73 -14.11 5.98 6.77
CA VAL A 73 -13.93 5.61 5.36
C VAL A 73 -15.06 6.17 4.49
N ARG A 74 -16.31 6.07 4.97
CA ARG A 74 -17.47 6.65 4.29
C ARG A 74 -17.32 8.16 4.13
N ALA A 75 -16.89 8.86 5.19
CA ALA A 75 -16.65 10.30 5.15
C ALA A 75 -15.51 10.67 4.18
N ALA A 76 -14.42 9.90 4.14
CA ALA A 76 -13.31 10.15 3.22
C ALA A 76 -13.72 9.98 1.75
N VAL A 77 -14.54 8.96 1.44
CA VAL A 77 -15.11 8.77 0.09
C VAL A 77 -16.03 9.94 -0.27
N ALA A 78 -16.94 10.33 0.62
CA ALA A 78 -17.85 11.46 0.40
C ALA A 78 -17.10 12.78 0.20
N ALA A 79 -16.04 13.04 0.98
CA ALA A 79 -15.19 14.21 0.81
C ALA A 79 -14.49 14.22 -0.55
N THR A 80 -14.04 13.07 -1.04
CA THR A 80 -13.44 12.97 -2.38
C THR A 80 -14.42 13.33 -3.47
N VAL A 81 -15.65 12.82 -3.38
CA VAL A 81 -16.73 13.16 -4.34
C VAL A 81 -17.08 14.64 -4.25
N ALA A 82 -17.16 15.21 -3.04
CA ALA A 82 -17.46 16.62 -2.84
C ALA A 82 -16.37 17.54 -3.46
N ASN A 83 -15.10 17.18 -3.33
CA ASN A 83 -13.98 17.95 -3.85
C ASN A 83 -13.88 17.89 -5.39
N ALA A 84 -14.19 16.74 -6.00
CA ALA A 84 -13.93 16.46 -7.41
C ALA A 84 -15.18 16.34 -8.30
N GLY A 85 -16.37 16.21 -7.70
CA GLY A 85 -17.61 15.89 -8.42
C GLY A 85 -17.71 14.44 -8.90
N SER A 86 -16.72 13.61 -8.63
CA SER A 86 -16.66 12.19 -9.05
C SER A 86 -15.68 11.39 -8.18
N LEU A 87 -15.80 10.04 -8.21
CA LEU A 87 -14.77 9.14 -7.72
C LEU A 87 -14.35 8.21 -8.86
N ARG A 88 -13.17 8.42 -9.41
CA ARG A 88 -12.62 7.64 -10.53
C ARG A 88 -11.42 6.78 -10.14
N GLY A 89 -10.85 7.01 -8.97
CA GLY A 89 -9.69 6.27 -8.50
C GLY A 89 -9.66 6.09 -6.98
N VAL A 90 -9.11 4.96 -6.53
CA VAL A 90 -8.76 4.72 -5.13
C VAL A 90 -7.39 4.05 -5.08
N VAL A 91 -6.52 4.57 -4.22
CA VAL A 91 -5.29 3.89 -3.80
C VAL A 91 -5.44 3.55 -2.33
N ALA A 92 -5.81 2.30 -2.04
CA ALA A 92 -5.94 1.77 -0.68
C ALA A 92 -4.54 1.38 -0.19
N ASN A 93 -3.78 2.39 0.28
CA ASN A 93 -2.39 2.25 0.69
C ASN A 93 -2.22 2.15 2.21
N ALA A 94 -3.15 2.69 3.01
CA ALA A 94 -3.05 2.61 4.47
C ALA A 94 -2.85 1.17 4.93
N GLY A 95 -1.78 0.95 5.69
CA GLY A 95 -1.41 -0.39 6.15
C GLY A 95 -0.17 -0.34 7.02
N GLY A 96 0.23 -1.47 7.54
CA GLY A 96 1.42 -1.60 8.37
C GLY A 96 1.67 -3.04 8.79
N GLY A 97 2.85 -3.28 9.32
CA GLY A 97 3.25 -4.54 9.93
C GLY A 97 2.82 -4.61 11.40
N GLY A 98 3.16 -5.72 12.03
CA GLY A 98 3.05 -5.98 13.46
C GLY A 98 4.32 -6.64 13.98
N GLY A 99 4.27 -7.24 15.18
CA GLY A 99 5.42 -7.89 15.78
C GLY A 99 6.06 -8.94 14.88
N LEU A 100 7.39 -8.91 14.82
CA LEU A 100 8.18 -9.92 14.13
C LEU A 100 8.40 -11.12 15.05
N GLY A 101 8.25 -12.32 14.54
CA GLY A 101 8.49 -13.56 15.27
C GLY A 101 7.91 -14.78 14.59
N PRO A 102 8.36 -16.00 14.96
CA PRO A 102 7.75 -17.24 14.47
C PRO A 102 6.30 -17.37 14.97
N TYR A 103 5.49 -18.16 14.26
CA TYR A 103 4.05 -18.26 14.56
C TYR A 103 3.71 -18.76 15.96
N ASN A 104 4.57 -19.57 16.56
CA ASN A 104 4.35 -20.13 17.90
C ASN A 104 4.40 -19.10 19.05
N VAL A 105 4.87 -17.87 18.77
CA VAL A 105 4.93 -16.76 19.75
C VAL A 105 4.22 -15.50 19.25
N GLN A 106 3.41 -15.59 18.21
CA GLN A 106 2.65 -14.44 17.73
C GLN A 106 1.56 -14.05 18.74
N ASP A 107 1.53 -12.79 19.11
CA ASP A 107 0.44 -12.22 19.91
C ASP A 107 -0.86 -12.13 19.09
N LEU A 108 -1.95 -12.71 19.59
CA LEU A 108 -3.23 -12.75 18.88
C LEU A 108 -3.78 -11.35 18.63
N GLY A 109 -3.71 -10.45 19.62
CA GLY A 109 -4.24 -9.09 19.49
C GLY A 109 -3.50 -8.28 18.42
N GLN A 110 -2.16 -8.41 18.37
CA GLN A 110 -1.37 -7.80 17.30
C GLN A 110 -1.68 -8.41 15.94
N PHE A 111 -1.84 -9.73 15.85
CA PHE A 111 -2.21 -10.41 14.64
C PHE A 111 -3.54 -9.89 14.08
N GLU A 112 -4.57 -9.83 14.92
CA GLU A 112 -5.89 -9.31 14.55
C GLU A 112 -5.83 -7.82 14.17
N ALA A 113 -5.06 -7.00 14.89
CA ALA A 113 -4.89 -5.58 14.57
C ALA A 113 -4.27 -5.36 13.19
N VAL A 114 -3.28 -6.17 12.79
CA VAL A 114 -2.68 -6.12 11.46
C VAL A 114 -3.69 -6.50 10.38
N LEU A 115 -4.49 -7.56 10.59
CA LEU A 115 -5.54 -7.96 9.65
C LEU A 115 -6.63 -6.87 9.57
N ARG A 116 -7.03 -6.31 10.70
CA ARG A 116 -8.03 -5.24 10.73
C ARG A 116 -7.56 -4.02 9.95
N LEU A 117 -6.34 -3.56 10.17
CA LEU A 117 -5.79 -2.40 9.47
C LEU A 117 -5.70 -2.66 7.96
N ASN A 118 -5.06 -3.74 7.55
CA ASN A 118 -4.72 -3.98 6.14
C ASN A 118 -5.90 -4.57 5.36
N VAL A 119 -6.58 -5.59 5.88
CA VAL A 119 -7.61 -6.33 5.16
C VAL A 119 -8.98 -5.67 5.33
N VAL A 120 -9.41 -5.46 6.59
CA VAL A 120 -10.72 -4.85 6.84
C VAL A 120 -10.73 -3.41 6.34
N GLY A 121 -9.66 -2.63 6.58
CA GLY A 121 -9.54 -1.27 6.07
C GLY A 121 -9.64 -1.19 4.54
N THR A 122 -8.95 -2.09 3.81
CA THR A 122 -9.08 -2.17 2.35
C THR A 122 -10.49 -2.58 1.92
N MET A 123 -11.11 -3.55 2.61
CA MET A 123 -12.48 -3.98 2.31
C MET A 123 -13.49 -2.83 2.50
N LEU A 124 -13.35 -2.05 3.56
CA LEU A 124 -14.21 -0.86 3.79
C LEU A 124 -14.03 0.18 2.67
N CYS A 125 -12.79 0.38 2.21
CA CYS A 125 -12.55 1.23 1.03
C CYS A 125 -13.26 0.69 -0.21
N VAL A 126 -13.18 -0.62 -0.50
CA VAL A 126 -13.93 -1.24 -1.62
C VAL A 126 -15.42 -1.01 -1.46
N LYS A 127 -15.97 -1.34 -0.27
CA LYS A 127 -17.40 -1.26 0.04
C LYS A 127 -18.00 0.12 -0.27
N HIS A 128 -17.33 1.18 0.16
CA HIS A 128 -17.85 2.54 0.03
C HIS A 128 -17.46 3.24 -1.27
N SER A 129 -16.39 2.80 -1.93
CA SER A 129 -15.93 3.42 -3.17
C SER A 129 -16.62 2.88 -4.42
N VAL A 130 -16.97 1.59 -4.45
CA VAL A 130 -17.56 0.97 -5.65
C VAL A 130 -18.84 1.65 -6.11
N PRO A 131 -19.83 1.95 -5.25
CA PRO A 131 -21.05 2.63 -5.68
C PRO A 131 -20.76 3.99 -6.33
N GLU A 132 -19.83 4.77 -5.76
CA GLU A 132 -19.45 6.10 -6.26
C GLU A 132 -18.67 6.00 -7.59
N MET A 133 -17.82 4.98 -7.73
CA MET A 133 -17.13 4.71 -8.99
C MET A 133 -18.11 4.33 -10.10
N VAL A 134 -19.08 3.46 -9.80
CA VAL A 134 -20.12 3.07 -10.75
C VAL A 134 -20.95 4.29 -11.16
N ALA A 135 -21.36 5.12 -10.20
CA ALA A 135 -22.10 6.36 -10.47
C ALA A 135 -21.28 7.34 -11.32
N SER A 136 -19.94 7.31 -11.19
CA SER A 136 -19.00 8.09 -12.02
C SER A 136 -18.70 7.48 -13.40
N GLY A 137 -19.38 6.37 -13.80
CA GLY A 137 -19.17 5.69 -15.08
C GLY A 137 -17.99 4.72 -15.11
N GLY A 138 -17.52 4.28 -13.96
CA GLY A 138 -16.41 3.36 -13.78
C GLY A 138 -15.19 4.00 -13.12
N GLY A 139 -14.17 3.19 -12.87
CA GLY A 139 -12.97 3.67 -12.19
C GLY A 139 -11.88 2.61 -12.04
N SER A 140 -10.86 2.91 -11.25
CA SER A 140 -9.76 2.00 -10.96
C SER A 140 -9.42 1.99 -9.48
N PHE A 141 -9.39 0.82 -8.88
CA PHE A 141 -9.01 0.60 -7.50
C PHE A 141 -7.64 -0.10 -7.43
N VAL A 142 -6.72 0.44 -6.66
CA VAL A 142 -5.38 -0.11 -6.44
C VAL A 142 -5.24 -0.47 -4.96
N GLY A 143 -5.08 -1.76 -4.66
CA GLY A 143 -4.74 -2.26 -3.33
C GLY A 143 -3.24 -2.33 -3.12
N MET A 144 -2.72 -1.75 -2.03
CA MET A 144 -1.30 -1.83 -1.73
C MET A 144 -0.97 -3.13 -1.00
N SER A 145 -0.48 -4.12 -1.77
CA SER A 145 0.07 -5.36 -1.26
C SER A 145 1.55 -5.19 -0.85
N SER A 146 2.35 -6.19 -1.05
CA SER A 146 3.80 -6.27 -0.87
C SER A 146 4.30 -7.53 -1.57
N ILE A 147 5.57 -7.61 -1.92
CA ILE A 147 6.17 -8.90 -2.31
C ILE A 147 5.96 -9.96 -1.22
N ALA A 148 5.82 -9.57 0.05
CA ALA A 148 5.50 -10.46 1.16
C ALA A 148 4.11 -11.11 1.06
N GLY A 149 3.19 -10.58 0.26
CA GLY A 149 1.90 -11.20 -0.03
C GLY A 149 1.97 -12.38 -1.00
N HIS A 150 3.09 -12.53 -1.69
CA HIS A 150 3.31 -13.56 -2.70
C HIS A 150 4.52 -14.46 -2.38
N GLN A 151 5.57 -13.89 -1.85
CA GLN A 151 6.82 -14.55 -1.52
C GLN A 151 6.94 -14.76 -0.01
N ASN A 152 7.54 -15.87 0.40
CA ASN A 152 7.73 -16.15 1.82
C ASN A 152 8.63 -15.09 2.47
N HIS A 153 8.14 -14.53 3.58
CA HIS A 153 8.88 -13.65 4.46
C HIS A 153 8.80 -14.21 5.88
N PRO A 154 9.75 -15.09 6.26
CA PRO A 154 9.76 -15.68 7.59
C PRO A 154 9.68 -14.60 8.67
N HIS A 155 8.92 -14.88 9.72
CA HIS A 155 8.73 -14.03 10.90
C HIS A 155 7.84 -12.79 10.72
N PHE A 156 7.29 -12.54 9.53
CA PHE A 156 6.36 -11.43 9.30
C PHE A 156 4.91 -11.72 9.69
N GLY A 157 4.60 -12.96 10.10
CA GLY A 157 3.30 -13.36 10.68
C GLY A 157 2.09 -12.83 9.93
N ALA A 158 1.29 -12.02 10.62
CA ALA A 158 0.04 -11.46 10.12
C ALA A 158 0.21 -10.60 8.85
N TYR A 159 1.37 -9.95 8.67
CA TYR A 159 1.58 -9.06 7.53
C TYR A 159 1.54 -9.81 6.20
N THR A 160 2.19 -10.98 6.11
CA THR A 160 2.16 -11.80 4.88
C THR A 160 0.75 -12.26 4.56
N VAL A 161 -0.01 -12.70 5.58
CA VAL A 161 -1.41 -13.10 5.46
C VAL A 161 -2.27 -11.93 4.97
N ALA A 162 -2.09 -10.76 5.57
CA ALA A 162 -2.83 -9.55 5.21
C ALA A 162 -2.57 -9.13 3.75
N LYS A 163 -1.30 -9.12 3.33
CA LYS A 163 -0.93 -8.69 1.98
C LYS A 163 -1.38 -9.70 0.91
N ALA A 164 -1.34 -11.01 1.20
CA ALA A 164 -1.95 -12.03 0.36
C ALA A 164 -3.48 -11.88 0.28
N GLY A 165 -4.13 -11.55 1.39
CA GLY A 165 -5.56 -11.28 1.48
C GLY A 165 -6.01 -10.10 0.60
N ILE A 166 -5.22 -9.01 0.57
CA ILE A 166 -5.48 -7.87 -0.32
C ILE A 166 -5.47 -8.32 -1.79
N GLU A 167 -4.50 -9.15 -2.21
CA GLU A 167 -4.45 -9.63 -3.59
C GLU A 167 -5.62 -10.51 -3.96
N ALA A 168 -6.04 -11.39 -3.05
CA ALA A 168 -7.24 -12.21 -3.24
C ALA A 168 -8.49 -11.33 -3.39
N MET A 169 -8.60 -10.28 -2.55
CA MET A 169 -9.69 -9.30 -2.62
C MET A 169 -9.69 -8.56 -3.96
N MET A 170 -8.53 -8.12 -4.46
CA MET A 170 -8.47 -7.44 -5.77
C MET A 170 -8.91 -8.34 -6.92
N ARG A 171 -8.53 -9.62 -6.90
CA ARG A 171 -8.99 -10.58 -7.92
C ARG A 171 -10.51 -10.79 -7.90
N ASN A 172 -11.07 -11.00 -6.70
CA ASN A 172 -12.53 -11.19 -6.56
C ASN A 172 -13.31 -9.94 -6.99
N ALA A 173 -12.90 -8.76 -6.50
CA ALA A 173 -13.56 -7.51 -6.84
C ALA A 173 -13.45 -7.19 -8.36
N ALA A 174 -12.33 -7.55 -9.00
CA ALA A 174 -12.18 -7.42 -10.44
C ALA A 174 -13.23 -8.22 -11.23
N ASP A 175 -13.52 -9.45 -10.78
CA ASP A 175 -14.54 -10.31 -11.38
C ASP A 175 -15.95 -9.79 -11.10
N GLU A 176 -16.23 -9.40 -9.85
CA GLU A 176 -17.54 -8.90 -9.43
C GLU A 176 -17.95 -7.60 -10.15
N PHE A 177 -17.03 -6.64 -10.28
CA PHE A 177 -17.35 -5.27 -10.73
C PHE A 177 -16.82 -4.91 -12.12
N GLY A 178 -16.14 -5.83 -12.80
CA GLY A 178 -15.62 -5.60 -14.15
C GLY A 178 -16.69 -5.16 -15.16
N ARG A 179 -17.88 -5.77 -15.10
CA ARG A 179 -19.03 -5.37 -15.94
C ARG A 179 -19.54 -3.93 -15.69
N SER A 180 -19.22 -3.37 -14.54
CA SER A 180 -19.54 -1.98 -14.19
C SER A 180 -18.38 -1.02 -14.53
N ASN A 181 -17.40 -1.47 -15.33
CA ASN A 181 -16.22 -0.70 -15.72
C ASN A 181 -15.36 -0.25 -14.52
N VAL A 182 -15.34 -1.04 -13.43
CA VAL A 182 -14.46 -0.81 -12.28
C VAL A 182 -13.34 -1.85 -12.30
N ARG A 183 -12.09 -1.41 -12.39
CA ARG A 183 -10.91 -2.27 -12.43
C ARG A 183 -10.29 -2.35 -11.03
N PHE A 184 -9.74 -3.52 -10.69
CA PHE A 184 -9.08 -3.76 -9.41
C PHE A 184 -7.73 -4.41 -9.65
N ASN A 185 -6.67 -3.79 -9.15
CA ASN A 185 -5.32 -4.33 -9.25
C ASN A 185 -4.58 -4.16 -7.91
N ALA A 186 -3.52 -4.91 -7.70
CA ALA A 186 -2.63 -4.74 -6.57
C ALA A 186 -1.23 -4.31 -7.03
N ILE A 187 -0.55 -3.53 -6.21
CA ILE A 187 0.89 -3.27 -6.33
C ILE A 187 1.59 -4.03 -5.23
N ARG A 188 2.72 -4.65 -5.56
CA ARG A 188 3.64 -5.34 -4.64
C ARG A 188 4.95 -4.57 -4.54
N PRO A 189 5.06 -3.58 -3.65
CA PRO A 189 6.36 -2.97 -3.38
C PRO A 189 7.33 -4.01 -2.80
N GLY A 190 8.61 -3.90 -3.17
CA GLY A 190 9.72 -4.53 -2.47
C GLY A 190 10.18 -3.68 -1.29
N PHE A 191 11.51 -3.62 -1.08
CA PHE A 191 12.07 -2.71 -0.10
C PHE A 191 12.11 -1.28 -0.69
N ILE A 192 11.27 -0.40 -0.14
CA ILE A 192 11.13 0.99 -0.57
C ILE A 192 11.61 1.91 0.57
N ALA A 193 12.36 2.94 0.23
CA ALA A 193 12.90 3.94 1.17
C ALA A 193 11.77 4.77 1.79
N THR A 194 11.24 4.31 2.92
CA THR A 194 10.19 4.97 3.69
C THR A 194 10.53 4.95 5.17
N GLU A 195 9.97 5.87 5.94
CA GLU A 195 10.08 5.90 7.41
C GLU A 195 9.67 4.56 8.06
N MET A 196 8.73 3.83 7.44
CA MET A 196 8.32 2.50 7.90
C MET A 196 9.47 1.50 7.94
N MET A 197 10.52 1.71 7.14
CA MET A 197 11.68 0.82 7.05
C MET A 197 12.89 1.29 7.87
N ASP A 198 12.78 2.38 8.62
CA ASP A 198 13.88 2.94 9.42
C ASP A 198 14.31 2.02 10.57
N PHE A 199 13.44 1.08 10.97
CA PHE A 199 13.79 0.07 11.96
C PHE A 199 14.81 -0.97 11.45
N VAL A 200 15.06 -1.05 10.14
CA VAL A 200 16.05 -1.96 9.55
C VAL A 200 17.42 -1.26 9.48
N PRO A 201 18.41 -1.67 10.31
CA PRO A 201 19.73 -1.07 10.29
C PRO A 201 20.41 -1.20 8.93
N ARG A 202 20.88 -0.09 8.38
CA ARG A 202 21.49 -0.04 7.03
C ARG A 202 22.82 -0.77 6.94
N ASP A 203 23.53 -0.94 8.05
CA ASP A 203 24.77 -1.70 8.21
C ASP A 203 24.55 -3.16 8.65
N GLY A 204 23.27 -3.56 8.81
CA GLY A 204 22.90 -4.89 9.29
C GLY A 204 22.77 -5.95 8.18
N GLU A 205 22.85 -7.23 8.57
CA GLU A 205 22.72 -8.38 7.66
C GLU A 205 21.36 -8.42 6.94
N VAL A 206 20.29 -7.98 7.59
CA VAL A 206 18.97 -7.91 6.96
C VAL A 206 19.01 -6.97 5.75
N PHE A 207 19.55 -5.77 5.92
CA PHE A 207 19.69 -4.82 4.82
C PHE A 207 20.62 -5.33 3.71
N ALA A 208 21.78 -5.90 4.09
CA ALA A 208 22.69 -6.53 3.15
C ALA A 208 22.02 -7.68 2.36
N SER A 209 21.12 -8.42 3.01
CA SER A 209 20.31 -9.46 2.34
C SER A 209 19.35 -8.87 1.30
N TYR A 210 18.70 -7.74 1.61
CA TYR A 210 17.86 -7.03 0.62
C TYR A 210 18.69 -6.64 -0.61
N LEU A 211 19.86 -6.03 -0.42
CA LEU A 211 20.73 -5.61 -1.52
C LEU A 211 21.17 -6.79 -2.40
N ARG A 212 21.60 -7.90 -1.78
CA ARG A 212 22.00 -9.11 -2.52
C ARG A 212 20.86 -9.73 -3.32
N ASN A 213 19.64 -9.64 -2.81
CA ASN A 213 18.45 -10.24 -3.43
C ASN A 213 17.75 -9.32 -4.42
N THR A 214 18.15 -8.05 -4.53
CA THR A 214 17.55 -7.08 -5.45
C THR A 214 18.45 -6.85 -6.66
N PRO A 215 18.12 -7.41 -7.84
CA PRO A 215 18.92 -7.25 -9.06
C PRO A 215 19.26 -5.81 -9.45
N LEU A 216 18.32 -4.87 -9.24
CA LEU A 216 18.51 -3.46 -9.56
C LEU A 216 19.22 -2.65 -8.47
N ALA A 217 19.52 -3.23 -7.29
CA ALA A 217 20.18 -2.49 -6.20
C ALA A 217 21.49 -1.78 -6.63
N PRO A 218 22.37 -2.36 -7.47
CA PRO A 218 23.58 -1.67 -7.93
C PRO A 218 23.33 -0.44 -8.82
N ALA A 219 22.14 -0.31 -9.40
CA ALA A 219 21.74 0.82 -10.25
C ALA A 219 21.00 1.93 -9.46
N SER A 220 20.71 1.71 -8.18
CA SER A 220 20.07 2.68 -7.30
C SER A 220 21.10 3.35 -6.39
N ASP A 221 21.00 4.65 -6.18
CA ASP A 221 21.89 5.41 -5.29
C ASP A 221 21.78 4.94 -3.83
N THR A 222 20.60 4.47 -3.44
CA THR A 222 20.31 3.97 -2.08
C THR A 222 20.34 2.45 -1.96
N GLY A 223 20.39 1.75 -3.09
CA GLY A 223 20.29 0.29 -3.18
C GLY A 223 18.85 -0.25 -3.04
N VAL A 224 17.86 0.63 -2.87
CA VAL A 224 16.45 0.30 -2.67
C VAL A 224 15.57 1.12 -3.61
N GLY A 225 14.28 0.78 -3.70
CA GLY A 225 13.32 1.55 -4.49
C GLY A 225 12.91 2.84 -3.76
N GLU A 226 12.48 3.82 -4.54
CA GLU A 226 11.95 5.08 -4.02
C GLU A 226 10.41 5.05 -4.00
N PRO A 227 9.74 5.80 -3.10
CA PRO A 227 8.29 5.91 -3.08
C PRO A 227 7.69 6.35 -4.42
N SER A 228 8.41 7.18 -5.18
CA SER A 228 8.02 7.64 -6.53
C SER A 228 7.92 6.50 -7.56
N ASP A 229 8.69 5.43 -7.42
CA ASP A 229 8.60 4.26 -8.31
C ASP A 229 7.22 3.60 -8.17
N VAL A 230 6.72 3.51 -6.94
CA VAL A 230 5.38 2.99 -6.65
C VAL A 230 4.30 3.97 -7.09
N GLY A 231 4.52 5.27 -6.86
CA GLY A 231 3.63 6.35 -7.29
C GLY A 231 3.41 6.35 -8.80
N ALA A 232 4.46 6.12 -9.59
CA ALA A 232 4.39 6.05 -11.04
C ALA A 232 3.49 4.89 -11.52
N LEU A 233 3.61 3.69 -10.91
CA LEU A 233 2.74 2.58 -11.26
C LEU A 233 1.31 2.81 -10.77
N ALA A 234 1.10 3.39 -9.59
CA ALA A 234 -0.24 3.72 -9.10
C ALA A 234 -0.95 4.70 -10.05
N ARG A 235 -0.26 5.74 -10.50
CA ARG A 235 -0.78 6.69 -11.50
C ARG A 235 -1.15 5.97 -12.80
N PHE A 236 -0.29 5.10 -13.32
CA PHE A 236 -0.58 4.31 -14.53
C PHE A 236 -1.83 3.42 -14.35
N LEU A 237 -1.95 2.73 -13.23
CA LEU A 237 -3.08 1.84 -12.95
C LEU A 237 -4.40 2.61 -12.74
N ILE A 238 -4.36 3.82 -12.21
CA ILE A 238 -5.55 4.70 -12.11
C ILE A 238 -5.91 5.25 -13.48
N GLY A 239 -4.93 5.51 -14.33
CA GLY A 239 -5.10 6.15 -15.63
C GLY A 239 -5.79 5.31 -16.70
N PRO A 240 -6.18 5.96 -17.80
CA PRO A 240 -6.86 5.31 -18.91
C PRO A 240 -5.97 4.34 -19.71
N GLU A 241 -4.65 4.48 -19.60
CA GLU A 241 -3.69 3.64 -20.32
C GLU A 241 -3.78 2.17 -19.87
N SER A 242 -4.18 1.93 -18.61
CA SER A 242 -4.37 0.59 -18.05
C SER A 242 -5.79 0.06 -18.19
N ARG A 243 -6.61 0.62 -19.11
CA ARG A 243 -8.02 0.29 -19.26
C ARG A 243 -8.33 -1.20 -19.46
N TRP A 244 -7.35 -1.99 -19.88
CA TRP A 244 -7.49 -3.43 -20.13
C TRP A 244 -6.71 -4.29 -19.11
N ILE A 245 -6.36 -3.71 -17.95
CA ILE A 245 -5.63 -4.38 -16.87
C ILE A 245 -6.52 -4.41 -15.63
N THR A 246 -6.94 -5.62 -15.22
CA THR A 246 -7.71 -5.87 -13.99
C THR A 246 -7.38 -7.24 -13.41
N GLY A 247 -7.56 -7.42 -12.10
CA GLY A 247 -7.35 -8.68 -11.39
C GLY A 247 -5.89 -9.10 -11.24
N THR A 248 -4.93 -8.21 -11.49
CA THR A 248 -3.50 -8.53 -11.42
C THR A 248 -2.79 -7.87 -10.23
N ALA A 249 -1.63 -8.44 -9.86
CA ALA A 249 -0.72 -7.85 -8.90
C ALA A 249 0.65 -7.66 -9.56
N ILE A 250 1.15 -6.42 -9.53
CA ILE A 250 2.38 -6.02 -10.25
C ILE A 250 3.44 -5.64 -9.22
N ASN A 251 4.64 -6.19 -9.40
CA ASN A 251 5.79 -5.91 -8.55
C ASN A 251 6.43 -4.55 -8.89
N VAL A 252 6.81 -3.82 -7.84
CA VAL A 252 7.73 -2.66 -7.87
C VAL A 252 8.81 -2.95 -6.82
N ASP A 253 9.76 -3.80 -7.18
CA ASP A 253 10.65 -4.44 -6.21
C ASP A 253 12.11 -4.58 -6.69
N GLY A 254 12.48 -3.94 -7.78
CA GLY A 254 13.82 -4.06 -8.36
C GLY A 254 14.21 -5.48 -8.75
N GLY A 255 13.23 -6.39 -8.90
CA GLY A 255 13.45 -7.80 -9.21
C GLY A 255 13.70 -8.67 -7.96
N GLN A 256 13.47 -8.16 -6.75
CA GLN A 256 13.69 -8.91 -5.50
C GLN A 256 12.89 -10.22 -5.46
N ALA A 257 11.66 -10.23 -5.94
CA ALA A 257 10.81 -11.42 -5.98
C ALA A 257 11.32 -12.55 -6.93
N LEU A 258 12.33 -12.29 -7.75
CA LEU A 258 13.01 -13.31 -8.55
C LEU A 258 13.97 -14.17 -7.70
N ARG A 259 14.32 -13.72 -6.50
CA ARG A 259 15.25 -14.34 -5.55
C ARG A 259 14.55 -14.64 -4.22
N ALA A 260 15.29 -15.17 -3.25
CA ALA A 260 14.76 -15.41 -1.91
C ALA A 260 14.41 -14.10 -1.20
N GLY A 261 13.29 -14.08 -0.46
CA GLY A 261 12.94 -12.99 0.45
C GLY A 261 13.95 -12.85 1.60
N PRO A 262 13.94 -11.72 2.34
CA PRO A 262 14.85 -11.51 3.45
C PRO A 262 14.55 -12.51 4.58
N ASN A 263 15.61 -12.91 5.28
CA ASN A 263 15.51 -13.73 6.48
C ASN A 263 15.85 -12.89 7.71
N PHE A 264 14.87 -12.67 8.57
CA PHE A 264 15.01 -11.90 9.81
C PHE A 264 15.47 -12.74 11.01
N SER A 265 15.76 -14.05 10.83
CA SER A 265 16.16 -14.92 11.93
C SER A 265 17.34 -14.36 12.73
N SER A 266 18.36 -13.85 12.07
CA SER A 266 19.53 -13.26 12.75
C SER A 266 19.21 -12.00 13.55
N PHE A 267 18.16 -11.27 13.18
CA PHE A 267 17.71 -10.06 13.86
C PHE A 267 16.89 -10.36 15.13
N ILE A 268 16.05 -11.39 15.08
CA ILE A 268 15.10 -11.70 16.16
C ILE A 268 15.59 -12.79 17.11
N ALA A 269 16.43 -13.73 16.65
CA ALA A 269 16.94 -14.82 17.48
C ALA A 269 17.63 -14.36 18.80
N PRO A 270 18.39 -13.27 18.83
CA PRO A 270 19.00 -12.81 20.09
C PRO A 270 17.99 -12.45 21.19
N GLY A 271 16.78 -12.01 20.81
CA GLY A 271 15.72 -11.67 21.76
C GLY A 271 14.79 -12.82 22.13
N LEU A 272 14.66 -13.81 21.26
CA LEU A 272 13.71 -14.93 21.44
C LEU A 272 14.38 -16.23 21.91
N GLY A 273 15.65 -16.43 21.62
CA GLY A 273 16.39 -17.66 21.90
C GLY A 273 16.15 -18.79 20.89
N ASP A 274 17.12 -19.70 20.80
CA ASP A 274 17.14 -20.79 19.82
C ASP A 274 15.97 -21.76 19.96
N ASP A 275 15.51 -22.03 21.19
CA ASP A 275 14.38 -22.92 21.45
C ASP A 275 13.07 -22.38 20.85
N VAL A 276 12.77 -21.10 21.05
CA VAL A 276 11.60 -20.44 20.48
C VAL A 276 11.70 -20.39 18.96
N MET A 277 12.90 -20.09 18.43
CA MET A 277 13.16 -20.08 16.99
C MET A 277 13.01 -21.47 16.35
N ALA A 278 13.27 -22.53 17.10
CA ALA A 278 13.04 -23.92 16.70
C ALA A 278 11.58 -24.39 16.83
N GLY A 279 10.67 -23.53 17.32
CA GLY A 279 9.24 -23.83 17.46
C GLY A 279 8.82 -24.31 18.84
N ASN A 280 9.71 -24.33 19.82
CA ASN A 280 9.37 -24.68 21.20
C ASN A 280 8.63 -23.53 21.90
N ARG A 281 7.94 -23.83 23.00
CA ARG A 281 7.30 -22.80 23.83
C ARG A 281 8.37 -21.96 24.55
N PRO A 282 8.10 -20.65 24.82
CA PRO A 282 8.93 -19.89 25.75
C PRO A 282 9.02 -20.57 27.12
N ALA A 283 10.14 -20.37 27.82
CA ALA A 283 10.39 -21.08 29.08
C ALA A 283 9.50 -20.64 30.26
N ASP A 284 8.78 -19.53 30.13
CA ASP A 284 7.99 -18.89 31.20
C ASP A 284 6.45 -18.98 30.96
N ASP A 285 5.97 -19.82 30.07
CA ASP A 285 4.53 -20.08 29.81
C ASP A 285 4.01 -21.38 30.47
#